data_2349d2086f5a25f080db7c447a1f494f
#
_entry.id   2349d2086f5a25f080db7c447a1f494f
#
_cell.length_a   1.000
_cell.length_b   1.000
_cell.length_c   1.000
_cell.angle_alpha   90.00
_cell.angle_beta   90.00
_cell.angle_gamma   90.00
#
_symmetry.space_group_name_H-M   'P 1'
#
loop_
_entity.id
_entity.type
_entity.pdbx_description
1 polymer ?
#
loop_
_entity_poly.entity_id
_entity_poly.type
_entity_poly.pdbx_seq_one_letter_code
_entity_poly.pdbx_strand_id
1 'polypeptide(L)'
;MAQEMRDEQLNLAGRVARYFINSKLTLLIMAFAFAAGLFAFLVTPREENPKIVVPAANILVSKPGASPKEVEQLIVKPLEAILQGLSGIDHTYGLALNSLGVVSVQFKVGQDKEDSLVKLYDHLMSNLDRMPAGTQQPLVKPADVDEVPILTISLSCTRLDECQLRRIANDMLEHLRRVDGTAATF
;
A
#
# COMPACT_ATOMS: atom_id res chain seq x y z
N MET A 1 -15.72 -66.98 -8.02
CA MET A 1 -14.59 -67.53 -7.24
C MET A 1 -13.27 -66.79 -7.41
N ALA A 2 -12.73 -66.58 -8.61
CA ALA A 2 -11.46 -65.89 -8.78
C ALA A 2 -11.51 -64.37 -8.48
N GLN A 3 -12.63 -63.73 -8.61
CA GLN A 3 -12.85 -62.31 -8.33
C GLN A 3 -13.05 -62.03 -6.83
N GLU A 4 -13.71 -62.94 -6.12
CA GLU A 4 -13.96 -62.79 -4.68
C GLU A 4 -12.69 -62.95 -3.85
N MET A 5 -11.78 -63.86 -4.25
CA MET A 5 -10.46 -64.03 -3.55
C MET A 5 -9.49 -62.83 -3.76
N ARG A 6 -9.75 -61.97 -4.76
CA ARG A 6 -8.96 -60.73 -4.97
C ARG A 6 -9.43 -59.58 -4.09
N ASP A 7 -10.64 -59.63 -3.59
CA ASP A 7 -11.23 -58.58 -2.74
C ASP A 7 -10.80 -58.66 -1.26
N GLU A 8 -10.45 -59.87 -0.83
CA GLU A 8 -9.99 -60.10 0.57
C GLU A 8 -8.59 -59.55 0.87
N GLN A 9 -7.76 -59.29 -0.18
CA GLN A 9 -6.41 -58.75 -0.04
C GLN A 9 -6.31 -57.23 -0.25
N LEU A 10 -7.41 -56.53 -0.57
CA LEU A 10 -7.40 -55.09 -0.76
C LEU A 10 -7.49 -54.37 0.59
N ASN A 11 -6.42 -53.56 0.87
CA ASN A 11 -6.42 -52.61 1.97
C ASN A 11 -7.62 -51.67 1.88
N LEU A 12 -8.05 -51.06 2.98
CA LEU A 12 -9.19 -50.11 3.00
C LEU A 12 -9.14 -49.09 1.85
N ALA A 13 -7.93 -48.57 1.57
CA ALA A 13 -7.70 -47.66 0.44
C ALA A 13 -8.01 -48.30 -0.92
N GLY A 14 -7.68 -49.59 -1.13
CA GLY A 14 -7.98 -50.33 -2.36
C GLY A 14 -9.46 -50.56 -2.58
N ARG A 15 -10.23 -50.79 -1.51
CA ARG A 15 -11.71 -50.93 -1.58
C ARG A 15 -12.40 -49.63 -1.96
N VAL A 16 -11.96 -48.53 -1.36
CA VAL A 16 -12.45 -47.17 -1.67
C VAL A 16 -12.14 -46.82 -3.13
N ALA A 17 -10.89 -47.02 -3.55
CA ALA A 17 -10.46 -46.75 -4.92
C ALA A 17 -11.28 -47.54 -5.95
N ARG A 18 -11.53 -48.84 -5.69
CA ARG A 18 -12.33 -49.69 -6.59
C ARG A 18 -13.79 -49.25 -6.70
N TYR A 19 -14.39 -48.78 -5.59
CA TYR A 19 -15.74 -48.24 -5.60
C TYR A 19 -15.86 -47.02 -6.49
N PHE A 20 -14.87 -46.14 -6.42
CA PHE A 20 -14.84 -44.91 -7.22
C PHE A 20 -14.49 -45.15 -8.70
N ILE A 21 -13.54 -46.05 -9.02
CA ILE A 21 -13.12 -46.30 -10.40
C ILE A 21 -14.28 -46.74 -11.33
N ASN A 22 -15.22 -47.55 -10.83
CA ASN A 22 -16.34 -48.05 -11.59
C ASN A 22 -17.65 -47.28 -11.40
N SER A 23 -17.61 -46.18 -10.63
CA SER A 23 -18.81 -45.42 -10.32
C SER A 23 -19.02 -44.27 -11.32
N LYS A 24 -20.27 -44.12 -11.80
CA LYS A 24 -20.70 -42.96 -12.59
C LYS A 24 -20.56 -41.63 -11.77
N LEU A 25 -20.56 -41.76 -10.44
CA LEU A 25 -20.37 -40.63 -9.53
C LEU A 25 -19.00 -40.02 -9.67
N THR A 26 -17.97 -40.79 -9.99
CA THR A 26 -16.62 -40.33 -10.19
C THR A 26 -16.50 -39.34 -11.34
N LEU A 27 -17.20 -39.60 -12.44
CA LEU A 27 -17.24 -38.69 -13.58
C LEU A 27 -17.89 -37.34 -13.19
N LEU A 28 -18.93 -37.40 -12.40
CA LEU A 28 -19.64 -36.21 -11.91
C LEU A 28 -18.78 -35.39 -10.92
N ILE A 29 -18.10 -36.07 -10.00
CA ILE A 29 -17.17 -35.43 -9.07
C ILE A 29 -16.00 -34.78 -9.83
N MET A 30 -15.45 -35.47 -10.83
CA MET A 30 -14.36 -34.96 -11.64
C MET A 30 -14.78 -33.73 -12.46
N ALA A 31 -15.96 -33.75 -13.06
CA ALA A 31 -16.55 -32.62 -13.78
C ALA A 31 -16.77 -31.41 -12.83
N PHE A 32 -17.32 -31.67 -11.64
CA PHE A 32 -17.52 -30.66 -10.62
C PHE A 32 -16.18 -30.05 -10.12
N ALA A 33 -15.16 -30.88 -9.83
CA ALA A 33 -13.86 -30.44 -9.41
C ALA A 33 -13.17 -29.59 -10.50
N PHE A 34 -13.30 -30.00 -11.76
CA PHE A 34 -12.78 -29.23 -12.89
C PHE A 34 -13.49 -27.88 -13.02
N ALA A 35 -14.83 -27.85 -12.93
CA ALA A 35 -15.61 -26.62 -12.99
C ALA A 35 -15.28 -25.70 -11.81
N ALA A 36 -15.13 -26.25 -10.59
CA ALA A 36 -14.75 -25.49 -9.40
C ALA A 36 -13.33 -24.91 -9.53
N GLY A 37 -12.39 -25.70 -10.08
CA GLY A 37 -11.02 -25.23 -10.34
C GLY A 37 -10.98 -24.11 -11.38
N LEU A 38 -11.74 -24.23 -12.45
CA LEU A 38 -11.87 -23.18 -13.47
C LEU A 38 -12.51 -21.92 -12.90
N PHE A 39 -13.55 -22.07 -12.11
CA PHE A 39 -14.21 -20.95 -11.42
C PHE A 39 -13.23 -20.25 -10.45
N ALA A 40 -12.52 -21.01 -9.62
CA ALA A 40 -11.52 -20.46 -8.71
C ALA A 40 -10.42 -19.70 -9.48
N PHE A 41 -9.96 -20.24 -10.62
CA PHE A 41 -8.95 -19.59 -11.46
C PHE A 41 -9.45 -18.25 -12.03
N LEU A 42 -10.72 -18.13 -12.38
CA LEU A 42 -11.31 -16.90 -12.92
C LEU A 42 -11.59 -15.85 -11.85
N VAL A 43 -11.95 -16.28 -10.64
CA VAL A 43 -12.33 -15.39 -9.52
C VAL A 43 -11.11 -14.96 -8.69
N THR A 44 -10.03 -15.74 -8.69
CA THR A 44 -8.85 -15.40 -7.90
C THR A 44 -8.16 -14.17 -8.48
N PRO A 45 -8.07 -13.05 -7.72
CA PRO A 45 -7.36 -11.86 -8.16
C PRO A 45 -5.88 -12.20 -8.36
N ARG A 46 -5.31 -11.67 -9.44
CA ARG A 46 -3.90 -11.84 -9.77
C ARG A 46 -3.17 -10.56 -9.41
N GLU A 47 -2.41 -10.60 -8.34
CA GLU A 47 -1.54 -9.53 -7.92
C GLU A 47 -0.09 -10.01 -8.01
N GLU A 48 0.79 -9.20 -8.56
CA GLU A 48 2.22 -9.51 -8.68
C GLU A 48 2.88 -9.49 -7.29
N ASN A 49 2.45 -8.58 -6.43
CA ASN A 49 2.89 -8.49 -5.05
C ASN A 49 1.70 -8.57 -4.09
N PRO A 50 1.82 -9.29 -2.98
CA PRO A 50 0.77 -9.29 -1.96
C PRO A 50 0.60 -7.87 -1.41
N LYS A 51 -0.63 -7.38 -1.32
CA LYS A 51 -0.93 -6.07 -0.70
C LYS A 51 -0.57 -6.11 0.78
N ILE A 52 0.59 -5.57 1.09
CA ILE A 52 1.01 -5.36 2.47
C ILE A 52 0.53 -3.96 2.85
N VAL A 53 -0.57 -3.89 3.59
CA VAL A 53 -1.08 -2.60 4.10
C VAL A 53 -0.15 -2.15 5.23
N VAL A 54 0.68 -1.17 4.93
CA VAL A 54 1.53 -0.47 5.90
C VAL A 54 1.13 0.99 5.85
N PRO A 55 0.27 1.44 6.77
CA PRO A 55 -0.10 2.84 6.82
C PRO A 55 1.13 3.70 7.08
N ALA A 56 1.30 4.74 6.30
CA ALA A 56 2.38 5.72 6.49
C ALA A 56 1.87 7.13 6.24
N ALA A 57 2.52 8.11 6.83
CA ALA A 57 2.22 9.51 6.60
C ALA A 57 3.48 10.37 6.74
N ASN A 58 3.54 11.43 5.95
CA ASN A 58 4.56 12.47 6.05
C ASN A 58 3.96 13.72 6.70
N ILE A 59 4.53 14.15 7.79
CA ILE A 59 4.16 15.37 8.51
C ILE A 59 5.16 16.45 8.13
N LEU A 60 4.67 17.47 7.45
CA LEU A 60 5.48 18.61 7.01
C LEU A 60 5.17 19.82 7.90
N VAL A 61 6.21 20.41 8.47
CA VAL A 61 6.10 21.64 9.28
C VAL A 61 7.09 22.66 8.77
N SER A 62 6.59 23.82 8.36
CA SER A 62 7.41 24.92 7.86
C SER A 62 7.67 25.93 8.97
N LYS A 63 8.93 26.38 9.04
CA LYS A 63 9.38 27.52 9.86
C LYS A 63 10.29 28.40 9.01
N PRO A 64 9.74 29.44 8.37
CA PRO A 64 10.51 30.30 7.49
C PRO A 64 11.72 30.92 8.19
N GLY A 65 12.88 30.90 7.52
CA GLY A 65 14.13 31.47 8.01
C GLY A 65 14.91 30.59 8.98
N ALA A 66 14.41 29.42 9.39
CA ALA A 66 15.13 28.53 10.27
C ALA A 66 16.20 27.72 9.52
N SER A 67 17.37 27.59 10.14
CA SER A 67 18.44 26.69 9.69
C SER A 67 18.06 25.22 9.93
N PRO A 68 18.67 24.23 9.23
CA PRO A 68 18.38 22.81 9.44
C PRO A 68 18.58 22.37 10.89
N LYS A 69 19.58 22.88 11.56
CA LYS A 69 19.86 22.56 12.97
C LYS A 69 18.77 23.07 13.91
N GLU A 70 18.22 24.25 13.64
CA GLU A 70 17.08 24.80 14.38
C GLU A 70 15.82 24.03 14.09
N VAL A 71 15.57 23.66 12.82
CA VAL A 71 14.44 22.82 12.41
C VAL A 71 14.52 21.46 13.11
N GLU A 72 15.69 20.84 13.17
CA GLU A 72 15.88 19.57 13.88
C GLU A 72 15.50 19.69 15.36
N GLN A 73 16.04 20.70 16.03
CA GLN A 73 15.87 20.86 17.49
C GLN A 73 14.47 21.34 17.88
N LEU A 74 13.89 22.24 17.09
CA LEU A 74 12.65 22.92 17.44
C LEU A 74 11.40 22.25 16.83
N ILE A 75 11.54 21.50 15.75
CA ILE A 75 10.42 20.89 15.05
C ILE A 75 10.52 19.37 15.06
N VAL A 76 11.59 18.80 14.50
CA VAL A 76 11.70 17.37 14.29
C VAL A 76 11.72 16.60 15.60
N LYS A 77 12.60 16.93 16.52
CA LYS A 77 12.70 16.25 17.83
C LYS A 77 11.43 16.35 18.69
N PRO A 78 10.78 17.53 18.83
CA PRO A 78 9.51 17.61 19.54
C PRO A 78 8.39 16.80 18.87
N LEU A 79 8.31 16.80 17.51
CA LEU A 79 7.36 15.97 16.79
C LEU A 79 7.59 14.48 17.02
N GLU A 80 8.82 14.02 16.91
CA GLU A 80 9.17 12.63 17.19
C GLU A 80 8.78 12.24 18.62
N ALA A 81 9.02 13.11 19.61
CA ALA A 81 8.63 12.87 20.98
C ALA A 81 7.10 12.81 21.17
N ILE A 82 6.35 13.65 20.46
CA ILE A 82 4.87 13.59 20.44
C ILE A 82 4.43 12.24 19.84
N LEU A 83 5.00 11.86 18.72
CA LEU A 83 4.63 10.65 17.98
C LEU A 83 4.97 9.35 18.72
N GLN A 84 6.03 9.34 19.54
CA GLN A 84 6.36 8.18 20.39
C GLN A 84 5.25 7.81 21.39
N GLY A 85 4.39 8.76 21.74
CA GLY A 85 3.22 8.51 22.58
C GLY A 85 2.06 7.81 21.88
N LEU A 86 2.08 7.72 20.56
CA LEU A 86 1.00 7.13 19.77
C LEU A 86 1.23 5.61 19.61
N SER A 87 0.25 4.83 20.06
CA SER A 87 0.29 3.37 19.92
C SER A 87 0.12 2.95 18.46
N GLY A 88 0.91 1.96 18.04
CA GLY A 88 0.81 1.39 16.70
C GLY A 88 1.84 1.91 15.70
N ILE A 89 2.64 2.89 16.07
CA ILE A 89 3.80 3.31 15.28
C ILE A 89 4.88 2.23 15.37
N ASP A 90 5.51 1.95 14.23
CA ASP A 90 6.65 1.06 14.10
C ASP A 90 7.94 1.88 14.02
N HIS A 91 8.02 2.80 13.06
CA HIS A 91 9.19 3.63 12.86
C HIS A 91 8.80 5.10 12.58
N THR A 92 9.67 6.01 13.02
CA THR A 92 9.62 7.44 12.68
C THR A 92 10.96 7.87 12.12
N TYR A 93 10.92 8.65 11.04
CA TYR A 93 12.10 9.19 10.38
C TYR A 93 11.98 10.71 10.29
N GLY A 94 12.92 11.43 10.87
CA GLY A 94 12.97 12.89 10.82
C GLY A 94 13.97 13.39 9.80
N LEU A 95 13.56 14.37 8.99
CA LEU A 95 14.40 15.09 8.04
C LEU A 95 14.28 16.58 8.28
N ALA A 96 15.41 17.25 8.55
CA ALA A 96 15.47 18.68 8.74
C ALA A 96 16.11 19.36 7.52
N LEU A 97 15.35 20.20 6.85
CA LEU A 97 15.77 21.03 5.72
C LEU A 97 15.76 22.50 6.11
N ASN A 98 16.26 23.37 5.22
CA ASN A 98 16.12 24.82 5.41
C ASN A 98 14.64 25.20 5.46
N SER A 99 14.19 25.80 6.56
CA SER A 99 12.81 26.26 6.77
C SER A 99 11.72 25.18 6.76
N LEU A 100 12.06 23.88 6.67
CA LEU A 100 11.11 22.79 6.56
C LEU A 100 11.58 21.57 7.37
N GLY A 101 10.73 21.11 8.30
CA GLY A 101 10.85 19.81 8.94
C GLY A 101 9.90 18.81 8.33
N VAL A 102 10.37 17.60 8.06
CA VAL A 102 9.57 16.49 7.58
C VAL A 102 9.74 15.32 8.54
N VAL A 103 8.64 14.81 9.07
CA VAL A 103 8.66 13.60 9.90
C VAL A 103 7.78 12.54 9.23
N SER A 104 8.40 11.48 8.78
CA SER A 104 7.74 10.33 8.20
C SER A 104 7.41 9.33 9.30
N VAL A 105 6.15 8.92 9.36
CA VAL A 105 5.62 7.97 10.32
C VAL A 105 5.20 6.71 9.59
N GLN A 106 5.63 5.57 10.07
CA GLN A 106 5.24 4.26 9.57
C GLN A 106 4.56 3.49 10.69
N PHE A 107 3.37 2.97 10.43
CA PHE A 107 2.61 2.14 11.36
C PHE A 107 2.96 0.66 11.17
N LYS A 108 2.61 -0.15 12.16
CA LYS A 108 2.78 -1.59 12.10
C LYS A 108 1.94 -2.21 11.00
N VAL A 109 2.46 -3.25 10.38
CA VAL A 109 1.78 -4.01 9.32
C VAL A 109 0.44 -4.55 9.81
N GLY A 110 -0.58 -4.44 8.95
CA GLY A 110 -1.92 -4.98 9.21
C GLY A 110 -2.83 -4.06 10.03
N GLN A 111 -2.41 -2.83 10.31
CA GLN A 111 -3.31 -1.83 10.88
C GLN A 111 -4.19 -1.21 9.79
N ASP A 112 -5.40 -0.80 10.18
CA ASP A 112 -6.29 -0.06 9.29
C ASP A 112 -5.69 1.32 9.01
N LYS A 113 -5.66 1.70 7.72
CA LYS A 113 -5.04 2.94 7.26
C LYS A 113 -5.82 4.16 7.73
N GLU A 114 -7.14 4.14 7.57
CA GLU A 114 -8.00 5.28 7.90
C GLU A 114 -7.97 5.53 9.41
N ASP A 115 -8.12 4.49 10.20
CA ASP A 115 -8.10 4.55 11.66
C ASP A 115 -6.74 5.05 12.19
N SER A 116 -5.64 4.60 11.59
CA SER A 116 -4.28 5.05 11.93
C SER A 116 -4.04 6.52 11.61
N LEU A 117 -4.53 7.00 10.47
CA LEU A 117 -4.43 8.41 10.08
C LEU A 117 -5.29 9.30 10.96
N VAL A 118 -6.50 8.87 11.31
CA VAL A 118 -7.39 9.63 12.24
C VAL A 118 -6.73 9.76 13.60
N LYS A 119 -6.19 8.68 14.15
CA LYS A 119 -5.44 8.70 15.43
C LYS A 119 -4.22 9.61 15.38
N LEU A 120 -3.48 9.58 14.27
CA LEU A 120 -2.34 10.46 14.05
C LEU A 120 -2.74 11.93 14.07
N TYR A 121 -3.81 12.27 13.34
CA TYR A 121 -4.34 13.62 13.27
C TYR A 121 -4.81 14.12 14.64
N ASP A 122 -5.60 13.33 15.34
CA ASP A 122 -6.12 13.67 16.66
C ASP A 122 -4.98 13.90 17.66
N HIS A 123 -4.01 12.98 17.67
CA HIS A 123 -2.85 13.08 18.55
C HIS A 123 -1.98 14.30 18.25
N LEU A 124 -1.77 14.60 16.97
CA LEU A 124 -0.99 15.77 16.53
C LEU A 124 -1.71 17.07 16.89
N MET A 125 -3.01 17.17 16.61
CA MET A 125 -3.80 18.36 16.90
C MET A 125 -3.94 18.63 18.40
N SER A 126 -4.04 17.58 19.21
CA SER A 126 -4.09 17.69 20.68
C SER A 126 -2.76 18.16 21.32
N ASN A 127 -1.66 18.12 20.59
CA ASN A 127 -0.31 18.52 21.09
C ASN A 127 0.29 19.70 20.31
N LEU A 128 -0.52 20.46 19.57
CA LEU A 128 -0.06 21.63 18.82
C LEU A 128 0.55 22.72 19.70
N ASP A 129 0.14 22.81 20.95
CA ASP A 129 0.66 23.73 21.95
C ASP A 129 2.15 23.52 22.28
N ARG A 130 2.68 22.32 22.00
CA ARG A 130 4.10 21.99 22.17
C ARG A 130 4.97 22.46 21.01
N MET A 131 4.35 22.93 19.92
CA MET A 131 5.10 23.44 18.78
C MET A 131 5.59 24.86 19.04
N PRO A 132 6.82 25.21 18.62
CA PRO A 132 7.38 26.52 18.88
C PRO A 132 6.65 27.62 18.10
N ALA A 133 6.60 28.81 18.69
CA ALA A 133 6.02 29.98 18.05
C ALA A 133 6.67 30.28 16.69
N GLY A 134 5.87 30.69 15.70
CA GLY A 134 6.34 31.00 14.34
C GLY A 134 6.48 29.79 13.42
N THR A 135 6.04 28.60 13.84
CA THR A 135 5.85 27.47 12.95
C THR A 135 4.47 27.54 12.28
N GLN A 136 4.41 27.08 11.03
CA GLN A 136 3.13 26.89 10.36
C GLN A 136 2.45 25.61 10.86
N GLN A 137 1.12 25.54 10.67
CA GLN A 137 0.37 24.36 11.04
C GLN A 137 0.91 23.12 10.32
N PRO A 138 1.08 21.98 11.02
CA PRO A 138 1.54 20.74 10.42
C PRO A 138 0.61 20.28 9.28
N LEU A 139 1.20 19.97 8.15
CA LEU A 139 0.50 19.37 7.02
C LEU A 139 0.78 17.87 7.01
N VAL A 140 -0.24 17.05 7.22
CA VAL A 140 -0.14 15.60 7.17
C VAL A 140 -0.51 15.12 5.77
N LYS A 141 0.43 14.46 5.10
CA LYS A 141 0.20 13.81 3.80
C LYS A 141 0.28 12.30 4.00
N PRO A 142 -0.83 11.57 3.76
CA PRO A 142 -0.77 10.12 3.71
C PRO A 142 0.26 9.68 2.67
N ALA A 143 0.98 8.62 2.95
CA ALA A 143 1.91 7.98 2.02
C ALA A 143 1.49 6.52 1.86
N ASP A 144 1.31 6.09 0.64
CA ASP A 144 1.03 4.70 0.31
C ASP A 144 2.27 4.02 -0.25
N VAL A 145 2.49 2.78 0.14
CA VAL A 145 3.55 1.93 -0.43
C VAL A 145 3.25 1.63 -1.91
N ASP A 146 1.97 1.70 -2.27
CA ASP A 146 1.50 1.43 -3.64
C ASP A 146 1.58 2.67 -4.56
N GLU A 147 1.95 3.84 -4.05
CA GLU A 147 2.15 5.06 -4.86
C GLU A 147 3.49 5.03 -5.64
N VAL A 148 3.70 3.97 -6.40
CA VAL A 148 4.87 3.85 -7.29
C VAL A 148 4.48 4.31 -8.69
N PRO A 149 5.26 5.23 -9.32
CA PRO A 149 4.99 5.64 -10.70
C PRO A 149 5.07 4.43 -11.65
N ILE A 150 3.95 4.08 -12.29
CA ILE A 150 3.87 2.98 -13.27
C ILE A 150 4.49 3.42 -14.59
N LEU A 151 4.34 4.70 -14.93
CA LEU A 151 4.81 5.28 -16.19
C LEU A 151 5.46 6.63 -15.93
N THR A 152 6.70 6.78 -16.37
CA THR A 152 7.41 8.06 -16.39
C THR A 152 7.63 8.50 -17.83
N ILE A 153 7.15 9.68 -18.19
CA ILE A 153 7.29 10.24 -19.52
C ILE A 153 8.23 11.45 -19.47
N SER A 154 9.32 11.39 -20.19
CA SER A 154 10.26 12.51 -20.34
C SER A 154 10.02 13.23 -21.65
N LEU A 155 9.81 14.55 -21.60
CA LEU A 155 9.65 15.42 -22.75
C LEU A 155 10.92 16.22 -22.95
N SER A 156 11.49 16.18 -24.13
CA SER A 156 12.64 17.01 -24.52
C SER A 156 12.45 17.58 -25.91
N CYS A 157 12.81 18.85 -26.09
CA CYS A 157 12.78 19.49 -27.40
C CYS A 157 13.88 20.57 -27.51
N THR A 158 14.57 20.62 -28.63
CA THR A 158 15.61 21.62 -28.91
C THR A 158 15.08 22.90 -29.56
N ARG A 159 13.82 22.90 -30.00
CA ARG A 159 13.21 24.00 -30.75
C ARG A 159 12.15 24.79 -29.97
N LEU A 160 11.72 24.28 -28.83
CA LEU A 160 10.69 24.91 -28.01
C LEU A 160 11.33 25.54 -26.78
N ASP A 161 10.80 26.69 -26.38
CA ASP A 161 11.13 27.31 -25.12
C ASP A 161 10.56 26.49 -23.95
N GLU A 162 11.20 26.60 -22.81
CA GLU A 162 10.81 25.86 -21.58
C GLU A 162 9.32 26.08 -21.21
N CYS A 163 8.84 27.30 -21.37
CA CYS A 163 7.43 27.63 -21.14
C CYS A 163 6.47 26.90 -22.09
N GLN A 164 6.86 26.74 -23.35
CA GLN A 164 6.05 26.02 -24.35
C GLN A 164 6.05 24.53 -24.08
N LEU A 165 7.21 23.97 -23.72
CA LEU A 165 7.33 22.57 -23.34
C LEU A 165 6.48 22.25 -22.10
N ARG A 166 6.48 23.14 -21.10
CA ARG A 166 5.66 23.01 -19.89
C ARG A 166 4.16 23.05 -20.19
N ARG A 167 3.71 23.87 -21.14
CA ARG A 167 2.30 23.87 -21.57
C ARG A 167 1.89 22.54 -22.18
N ILE A 168 2.74 21.97 -23.05
CA ILE A 168 2.50 20.67 -23.67
C ILE A 168 2.47 19.57 -22.61
N ALA A 169 3.38 19.61 -21.63
CA ALA A 169 3.41 18.66 -20.52
C ALA A 169 2.12 18.71 -19.68
N ASN A 170 1.64 19.92 -19.36
CA ASN A 170 0.40 20.08 -18.59
C ASN A 170 -0.82 19.60 -19.38
N ASP A 171 -0.91 19.89 -20.67
CA ASP A 171 -2.00 19.41 -21.53
C ASP A 171 -2.01 17.88 -21.61
N MET A 172 -0.83 17.28 -21.76
CA MET A 172 -0.69 15.84 -21.73
C MET A 172 -1.09 15.23 -20.38
N LEU A 173 -0.72 15.87 -19.26
CA LEU A 173 -1.13 15.44 -17.92
C LEU A 173 -2.65 15.46 -17.75
N GLU A 174 -3.33 16.49 -18.27
CA GLU A 174 -4.79 16.56 -18.23
C GLU A 174 -5.45 15.43 -19.03
N HIS A 175 -4.88 15.08 -20.18
CA HIS A 175 -5.38 13.95 -20.96
C HIS A 175 -5.15 12.62 -20.26
N LEU A 176 -4.00 12.43 -19.62
CA LEU A 176 -3.69 11.21 -18.85
C LEU A 176 -4.61 11.05 -17.63
N ARG A 177 -4.96 12.14 -16.95
CA ARG A 177 -5.91 12.10 -15.81
C ARG A 177 -7.31 11.64 -16.18
N ARG A 178 -7.70 11.72 -17.43
CA ARG A 178 -9.01 11.28 -17.94
C ARG A 178 -9.06 9.79 -18.26
N VAL A 179 -7.91 9.10 -18.22
CA VAL A 179 -7.86 7.66 -18.44
C VAL A 179 -8.35 6.95 -17.19
N ASP A 180 -9.34 6.07 -17.37
CA ASP A 180 -9.88 5.27 -16.27
C ASP A 180 -8.78 4.43 -15.61
N GLY A 181 -8.73 4.44 -14.29
CA GLY A 181 -7.70 3.73 -13.52
C GLY A 181 -6.44 4.55 -13.19
N THR A 182 -6.35 5.82 -13.65
CA THR A 182 -5.26 6.70 -13.26
C THR A 182 -5.51 7.28 -11.87
N ALA A 183 -4.68 6.93 -10.89
CA ALA A 183 -4.84 7.38 -9.51
C ALA A 183 -4.23 8.77 -9.26
N ALA A 184 -2.99 8.98 -9.66
CA ALA A 184 -2.28 10.25 -9.49
C ALA A 184 -1.33 10.54 -10.67
N THR A 185 -1.20 11.82 -11.02
CA THR A 185 -0.23 12.31 -12.00
C THR A 185 0.52 13.50 -11.39
N PHE A 186 1.84 13.47 -11.42
CA PHE A 186 2.73 14.49 -10.85
C PHE A 186 3.49 15.21 -11.94
#